data_3e1e5dd0206ba3ef59eb6e70c3b8264c
#
_entry.id   3e1e5dd0206ba3ef59eb6e70c3b8264c
#
_cell.length_a   1.000
_cell.length_b   1.000
_cell.length_c   1.000
_cell.angle_alpha   90.00
_cell.angle_beta   90.00
_cell.angle_gamma   90.00
#
_symmetry.space_group_name_H-M   'P 1'
#
loop_
_entity.id
_entity.type
_entity.pdbx_description
1 polymer ?
#
loop_
_entity_poly.entity_id
_entity_poly.type
_entity_poly.pdbx_seq_one_letter_code
_entity_poly.pdbx_strand_id
1 'polypeptide(L)'
;MDSKKQPYIIVPNELIYEHNEYEVVTFIALSMKRQLMNKSVATTSLKDICQITGYSFIDRNKGSYFSSLKNILVQFCENEWIDDGNLDYQKIKSSELLNIQLGDFFFPESDYTIITVKELNAILNCPEYKSKASLVRVFLYAKSFMQIAYTGDTNSTISAYYVAGDVAADALQMSRNKYDLCINVLCGLNLLICHQTGSYHSEFGIRNAPNIYVLNNEDAQRNIQGGLSRLKYKLLKTGYGNKDKDFMPIVYNGKTIKKKEEPSTDNVFDDGEDYSDWGLPNPMNCY
;
A
#
# COMPACT_ATOMS: atom_id res chain seq x y z
N MET A 1 -30.01 6.35 7.92
CA MET A 1 -29.14 6.99 6.92
C MET A 1 -28.49 5.88 6.13
N ASP A 2 -28.89 5.67 4.88
CA ASP A 2 -28.27 4.65 4.02
C ASP A 2 -26.80 4.99 3.83
N SER A 3 -25.92 4.17 4.38
CA SER A 3 -24.49 4.24 4.10
C SER A 3 -24.31 3.91 2.63
N LYS A 4 -24.27 4.93 1.76
CA LYS A 4 -23.92 4.74 0.35
C LYS A 4 -22.60 3.99 0.33
N LYS A 5 -22.62 2.72 -0.10
CA LYS A 5 -21.42 1.90 -0.26
C LYS A 5 -20.43 2.67 -1.11
N GLN A 6 -19.27 2.99 -0.55
CA GLN A 6 -18.23 3.70 -1.28
C GLN A 6 -17.80 2.83 -2.46
N PRO A 7 -17.61 3.41 -3.66
CA PRO A 7 -17.09 2.65 -4.80
C PRO A 7 -15.68 2.16 -4.50
N TYR A 8 -15.41 0.92 -4.90
CA TYR A 8 -14.14 0.25 -4.65
C TYR A 8 -13.65 -0.53 -5.87
N ILE A 9 -12.38 -0.87 -5.85
CA ILE A 9 -11.71 -1.70 -6.84
C ILE A 9 -11.17 -2.92 -6.12
N ILE A 10 -11.35 -4.08 -6.73
CA ILE A 10 -10.79 -5.36 -6.28
C ILE A 10 -9.48 -5.55 -7.02
N VAL A 11 -8.41 -5.85 -6.29
CA VAL A 11 -7.06 -6.06 -6.82
C VAL A 11 -6.58 -7.44 -6.40
N PRO A 12 -6.23 -8.35 -7.34
CA PRO A 12 -5.67 -9.66 -6.99
C PRO A 12 -4.42 -9.53 -6.13
N ASN A 13 -4.28 -10.37 -5.10
CA ASN A 13 -3.09 -10.34 -4.25
C ASN A 13 -1.82 -10.76 -5.01
N GLU A 14 -1.93 -11.69 -5.97
CA GLU A 14 -0.86 -12.04 -6.90
C GLU A 14 -0.26 -10.81 -7.57
N LEU A 15 -1.10 -9.92 -8.10
CA LEU A 15 -0.65 -8.68 -8.72
C LEU A 15 0.14 -7.77 -7.75
N ILE A 16 -0.25 -7.75 -6.47
CA ILE A 16 0.43 -6.94 -5.45
C ILE A 16 1.81 -7.51 -5.12
N TYR A 17 1.92 -8.84 -5.02
CA TYR A 17 3.12 -9.51 -4.54
C TYR A 17 4.14 -9.76 -5.65
N GLU A 18 3.69 -10.21 -6.82
CA GLU A 18 4.57 -10.74 -7.86
C GLU A 18 4.88 -9.74 -8.98
N HIS A 19 4.08 -8.66 -9.09
CA HIS A 19 4.18 -7.70 -10.17
C HIS A 19 4.71 -6.33 -9.69
N ASN A 20 5.20 -5.52 -10.64
CA ASN A 20 5.74 -4.21 -10.31
C ASN A 20 4.65 -3.16 -10.06
N GLU A 21 5.04 -2.03 -9.48
CA GLU A 21 4.10 -0.96 -9.12
C GLU A 21 3.35 -0.35 -10.30
N TYR A 22 3.93 -0.35 -11.50
CA TYR A 22 3.27 0.20 -12.70
C TYR A 22 2.20 -0.73 -13.24
N GLU A 23 2.40 -2.05 -13.16
CA GLU A 23 1.37 -3.04 -13.50
C GLU A 23 0.17 -2.93 -12.57
N VAL A 24 0.41 -2.77 -11.25
CA VAL A 24 -0.66 -2.58 -10.26
C VAL A 24 -1.52 -1.37 -10.59
N VAL A 25 -0.92 -0.20 -10.84
CA VAL A 25 -1.72 1.01 -11.13
C VAL A 25 -2.36 0.97 -12.50
N THR A 26 -1.78 0.29 -13.49
CA THR A 26 -2.39 0.07 -14.80
C THR A 26 -3.65 -0.80 -14.68
N PHE A 27 -3.57 -1.90 -13.94
CA PHE A 27 -4.72 -2.74 -13.64
C PHE A 27 -5.86 -1.93 -12.97
N ILE A 28 -5.52 -1.12 -11.96
CA ILE A 28 -6.48 -0.25 -11.28
C ILE A 28 -7.12 0.73 -12.25
N ALA A 29 -6.34 1.37 -13.13
CA ALA A 29 -6.86 2.31 -14.11
C ALA A 29 -7.83 1.65 -15.10
N LEU A 30 -7.51 0.46 -15.60
CA LEU A 30 -8.43 -0.32 -16.45
C LEU A 30 -9.70 -0.69 -15.69
N SER A 31 -9.58 -1.12 -14.43
CA SER A 31 -10.72 -1.43 -13.57
C SER A 31 -11.65 -0.22 -13.35
N MET A 32 -11.10 0.98 -13.26
CA MET A 32 -11.90 2.21 -13.13
C MET A 32 -12.62 2.60 -14.44
N LYS A 33 -12.15 2.14 -15.57
CA LYS A 33 -12.69 2.46 -16.90
C LYS A 33 -13.69 1.41 -17.42
N ARG A 34 -14.12 0.47 -16.59
CA ARG A 34 -15.15 -0.50 -16.93
C ARG A 34 -16.46 0.18 -17.34
N GLN A 35 -17.08 -0.32 -18.38
CA GLN A 35 -18.38 0.16 -18.81
C GLN A 35 -19.46 -0.23 -17.80
N LEU A 36 -20.43 0.66 -17.58
CA LEU A 36 -21.54 0.40 -16.66
C LEU A 36 -22.42 -0.79 -17.13
N MET A 37 -22.64 -0.89 -18.45
CA MET A 37 -23.49 -1.92 -19.04
C MET A 37 -22.75 -3.22 -19.34
N ASN A 38 -21.45 -3.15 -19.57
CA ASN A 38 -20.59 -4.32 -19.80
C ASN A 38 -19.31 -4.20 -18.96
N LYS A 39 -19.33 -4.79 -17.77
CA LYS A 39 -18.23 -4.71 -16.80
C LYS A 39 -16.94 -5.41 -17.25
N SER A 40 -17.03 -6.29 -18.25
CA SER A 40 -15.86 -6.96 -18.84
C SER A 40 -15.19 -6.13 -19.94
N VAL A 41 -15.66 -4.94 -20.24
CA VAL A 41 -15.02 -4.04 -21.21
C VAL A 41 -14.59 -2.75 -20.53
N ALA A 42 -13.34 -2.37 -20.72
CA ALA A 42 -12.82 -1.06 -20.37
C ALA A 42 -12.69 -0.19 -21.62
N THR A 43 -13.29 1.01 -21.59
CA THR A 43 -13.14 2.01 -22.65
C THR A 43 -12.23 3.12 -22.17
N THR A 44 -11.05 3.26 -22.76
CA THR A 44 -10.00 4.16 -22.30
C THR A 44 -9.06 4.58 -23.43
N SER A 45 -8.10 5.44 -23.11
CA SER A 45 -6.94 5.75 -23.97
C SER A 45 -5.65 5.67 -23.15
N LEU A 46 -4.49 5.57 -23.79
CA LEU A 46 -3.21 5.60 -23.06
C LEU A 46 -3.07 6.90 -22.25
N LYS A 47 -3.57 8.00 -22.77
CA LYS A 47 -3.60 9.29 -22.07
C LYS A 47 -4.48 9.22 -20.82
N ASP A 48 -5.68 8.62 -20.92
CA ASP A 48 -6.58 8.50 -19.75
C ASP A 48 -5.98 7.63 -18.66
N ILE A 49 -5.33 6.51 -19.02
CA ILE A 49 -4.64 5.64 -18.05
C ILE A 49 -3.57 6.45 -17.30
N CYS A 50 -2.74 7.22 -18.02
CA CYS A 50 -1.74 8.08 -17.39
C CYS A 50 -2.36 9.13 -16.46
N GLN A 51 -3.47 9.77 -16.88
CA GLN A 51 -4.17 10.77 -16.08
C GLN A 51 -4.73 10.17 -14.78
N ILE A 52 -5.38 9.00 -14.87
CA ILE A 52 -5.92 8.30 -13.71
C ILE A 52 -4.81 7.95 -12.72
N THR A 53 -3.68 7.50 -13.20
CA THR A 53 -2.53 7.07 -12.37
C THR A 53 -1.65 8.24 -11.91
N GLY A 54 -1.97 9.47 -12.31
CA GLY A 54 -1.24 10.69 -11.94
C GLY A 54 0.12 10.85 -12.64
N TYR A 55 0.35 10.15 -13.74
CA TYR A 55 1.58 10.22 -14.52
C TYR A 55 1.41 11.05 -15.80
N SER A 56 2.54 11.61 -16.27
CA SER A 56 2.59 12.30 -17.55
C SER A 56 2.46 11.30 -18.71
N PHE A 57 1.71 11.67 -19.74
CA PHE A 57 1.60 10.92 -21.01
C PHE A 57 2.63 11.39 -22.06
N ILE A 58 3.63 12.19 -21.64
CA ILE A 58 4.67 12.70 -22.54
C ILE A 58 5.87 11.74 -22.48
N ASP A 59 6.17 11.13 -23.62
CA ASP A 59 7.30 10.19 -23.76
C ASP A 59 8.63 10.94 -23.99
N ARG A 60 9.10 11.66 -22.96
CA ARG A 60 10.36 12.40 -23.03
C ARG A 60 11.54 11.64 -22.41
N ASN A 61 11.30 10.64 -21.55
CA ASN A 61 12.34 9.94 -20.81
C ASN A 61 12.16 8.43 -20.94
N LYS A 62 13.23 7.72 -21.38
CA LYS A 62 13.30 6.25 -21.27
C LYS A 62 13.07 5.87 -19.80
N GLY A 63 12.15 4.96 -19.53
CA GLY A 63 11.79 4.54 -18.16
C GLY A 63 10.65 5.35 -17.51
N SER A 64 10.02 6.29 -18.22
CA SER A 64 8.78 6.91 -17.77
C SER A 64 7.64 5.88 -17.70
N TYR A 65 6.64 6.13 -16.85
CA TYR A 65 5.45 5.27 -16.79
C TYR A 65 4.81 5.11 -18.19
N PHE A 66 4.72 6.20 -18.98
CA PHE A 66 4.15 6.14 -20.32
C PHE A 66 4.92 5.21 -21.26
N SER A 67 6.25 5.21 -21.20
CA SER A 67 7.06 4.29 -22.01
C SER A 67 6.88 2.82 -21.59
N SER A 68 6.64 2.59 -20.29
CA SER A 68 6.41 1.25 -19.73
C SER A 68 4.98 0.77 -19.99
N LEU A 69 3.99 1.68 -20.02
CA LEU A 69 2.57 1.36 -20.16
C LEU A 69 2.25 0.50 -21.39
N LYS A 70 2.85 0.81 -22.52
CA LYS A 70 2.66 0.05 -23.77
C LYS A 70 3.12 -1.40 -23.61
N ASN A 71 4.27 -1.60 -22.98
CA ASN A 71 4.81 -2.93 -22.73
C ASN A 71 3.98 -3.69 -21.70
N ILE A 72 3.48 -3.00 -20.68
CA ILE A 72 2.57 -3.58 -19.67
C ILE A 72 1.28 -4.09 -20.32
N LEU A 73 0.69 -3.31 -21.23
CA LEU A 73 -0.51 -3.76 -21.94
C LEU A 73 -0.23 -4.97 -22.84
N VAL A 74 0.92 -5.03 -23.52
CA VAL A 74 1.34 -6.23 -24.25
C VAL A 74 1.47 -7.43 -23.33
N GLN A 75 2.13 -7.28 -22.17
CA GLN A 75 2.25 -8.35 -21.17
C GLN A 75 0.89 -8.82 -20.63
N PHE A 76 -0.06 -7.88 -20.43
CA PHE A 76 -1.42 -8.23 -20.00
C PHE A 76 -2.15 -9.06 -21.07
N CYS A 77 -1.91 -8.79 -22.36
CA CYS A 77 -2.44 -9.62 -23.45
C CYS A 77 -1.76 -11.00 -23.48
N GLU A 78 -0.44 -11.06 -23.34
CA GLU A 78 0.34 -12.32 -23.32
C GLU A 78 -0.07 -13.22 -22.15
N ASN A 79 -0.46 -12.64 -21.02
CA ASN A 79 -0.97 -13.33 -19.84
C ASN A 79 -2.48 -13.63 -19.90
N GLU A 80 -3.14 -13.30 -21.00
CA GLU A 80 -4.61 -13.47 -21.17
C GLU A 80 -5.44 -12.66 -20.14
N TRP A 81 -4.85 -11.65 -19.52
CA TRP A 81 -5.57 -10.77 -18.59
C TRP A 81 -6.48 -9.78 -19.30
N ILE A 82 -6.11 -9.40 -20.51
CA ILE A 82 -6.91 -8.58 -21.40
C ILE A 82 -6.90 -9.14 -22.82
N ASP A 83 -7.96 -8.85 -23.58
CA ASP A 83 -8.00 -9.03 -25.03
C ASP A 83 -8.32 -7.69 -25.68
N ASP A 84 -7.48 -7.26 -26.58
CA ASP A 84 -7.54 -5.98 -27.25
C ASP A 84 -7.71 -6.10 -28.78
N GLY A 85 -7.95 -7.34 -29.28
CA GLY A 85 -8.06 -7.63 -30.70
C GLY A 85 -6.74 -7.51 -31.48
N ASN A 86 -5.59 -7.75 -30.83
CA ASN A 86 -4.24 -7.68 -31.39
C ASN A 86 -3.81 -6.25 -31.82
N LEU A 87 -4.06 -5.27 -30.97
CA LEU A 87 -3.63 -3.89 -31.20
C LEU A 87 -2.11 -3.75 -31.12
N ASP A 88 -1.54 -3.01 -32.08
CA ASP A 88 -0.12 -2.62 -32.02
C ASP A 88 0.04 -1.34 -31.19
N TYR A 89 0.24 -1.48 -29.89
CA TYR A 89 0.39 -0.35 -28.96
C TYR A 89 1.52 0.62 -29.32
N GLN A 90 2.52 0.19 -30.10
CA GLN A 90 3.62 1.08 -30.52
C GLN A 90 3.13 2.11 -31.55
N LYS A 91 2.09 1.77 -32.33
CA LYS A 91 1.52 2.64 -33.37
C LYS A 91 0.34 3.47 -32.90
N ILE A 92 -0.26 3.08 -31.76
CA ILE A 92 -1.47 3.77 -31.24
C ILE A 92 -1.13 5.18 -30.77
N LYS A 93 -1.96 6.16 -31.14
CA LYS A 93 -1.87 7.52 -30.60
C LYS A 93 -2.32 7.54 -29.14
N SER A 94 -1.68 8.39 -28.32
CA SER A 94 -1.97 8.45 -26.88
C SER A 94 -3.42 8.78 -26.55
N SER A 95 -4.12 9.51 -27.42
CA SER A 95 -5.53 9.91 -27.25
C SER A 95 -6.52 9.02 -28.01
N GLU A 96 -6.05 7.97 -28.68
CA GLU A 96 -6.91 7.02 -29.39
C GLU A 96 -7.74 6.22 -28.39
N LEU A 97 -9.04 6.09 -28.68
CA LEU A 97 -9.97 5.38 -27.82
C LEU A 97 -9.84 3.88 -28.06
N LEU A 98 -9.60 3.14 -27.00
CA LEU A 98 -9.43 1.68 -26.98
C LEU A 98 -10.62 1.04 -26.25
N ASN A 99 -11.13 -0.05 -26.78
CA ASN A 99 -12.05 -0.94 -26.09
C ASN A 99 -11.30 -2.24 -25.78
N ILE A 100 -11.01 -2.46 -24.51
CA ILE A 100 -10.21 -3.56 -24.02
C ILE A 100 -11.13 -4.54 -23.29
N GLN A 101 -11.20 -5.77 -23.76
CA GLN A 101 -11.90 -6.84 -23.05
C GLN A 101 -11.05 -7.27 -21.84
N LEU A 102 -11.66 -7.30 -20.66
CA LEU A 102 -11.01 -7.72 -19.40
C LEU A 102 -11.27 -9.20 -19.18
N GLY A 103 -10.21 -9.98 -18.98
CA GLY A 103 -10.27 -11.39 -18.64
C GLY A 103 -10.60 -11.65 -17.16
N ASP A 104 -10.66 -12.92 -16.80
CA ASP A 104 -11.08 -13.38 -15.47
C ASP A 104 -10.17 -12.84 -14.34
N PHE A 105 -8.91 -12.56 -14.62
CA PHE A 105 -7.99 -11.95 -13.66
C PHE A 105 -8.50 -10.63 -13.07
N PHE A 106 -9.35 -9.91 -13.78
CA PHE A 106 -9.99 -8.68 -13.27
C PHE A 106 -11.19 -8.93 -12.35
N PHE A 107 -11.59 -10.19 -12.15
CA PHE A 107 -12.77 -10.58 -11.39
C PHE A 107 -12.45 -11.69 -10.39
N PRO A 108 -11.43 -11.55 -9.53
CA PRO A 108 -11.02 -12.62 -8.62
C PRO A 108 -12.14 -12.94 -7.63
N GLU A 109 -12.38 -14.23 -7.39
CA GLU A 109 -13.35 -14.72 -6.41
C GLU A 109 -12.74 -14.80 -5.00
N SER A 110 -11.43 -15.01 -4.90
CA SER A 110 -10.66 -15.12 -3.66
C SER A 110 -9.31 -14.39 -3.79
N ASP A 111 -8.56 -14.30 -2.70
CA ASP A 111 -7.18 -13.79 -2.66
C ASP A 111 -7.01 -12.40 -3.28
N TYR A 112 -7.87 -11.48 -2.90
CA TYR A 112 -7.84 -10.11 -3.37
C TYR A 112 -7.82 -9.09 -2.22
N THR A 113 -7.39 -7.90 -2.56
CA THR A 113 -7.43 -6.72 -1.69
C THR A 113 -8.33 -5.64 -2.29
N ILE A 114 -9.08 -4.97 -1.44
CA ILE A 114 -9.99 -3.90 -1.85
C ILE A 114 -9.35 -2.54 -1.60
N ILE A 115 -9.36 -1.66 -2.61
CA ILE A 115 -9.06 -0.24 -2.44
C ILE A 115 -10.29 0.60 -2.79
N THR A 116 -10.68 1.51 -1.90
CA THR A 116 -11.78 2.43 -2.19
C THR A 116 -11.29 3.56 -3.10
N VAL A 117 -12.20 4.12 -3.90
CA VAL A 117 -11.88 5.28 -4.74
C VAL A 117 -11.41 6.47 -3.90
N LYS A 118 -11.91 6.61 -2.66
CA LYS A 118 -11.47 7.67 -1.73
C LYS A 118 -10.00 7.49 -1.33
N GLU A 119 -9.60 6.28 -0.92
CA GLU A 119 -8.20 5.94 -0.57
C GLU A 119 -7.28 6.15 -1.76
N LEU A 120 -7.68 5.64 -2.93
CA LEU A 120 -6.90 5.79 -4.16
C LEU A 120 -6.70 7.27 -4.51
N ASN A 121 -7.76 8.09 -4.48
CA ASN A 121 -7.66 9.52 -4.76
C ASN A 121 -6.78 10.25 -3.75
N ALA A 122 -6.81 9.89 -2.46
CA ALA A 122 -5.93 10.46 -1.46
C ALA A 122 -4.45 10.21 -1.82
N ILE A 123 -4.12 8.99 -2.27
CA ILE A 123 -2.76 8.64 -2.69
C ILE A 123 -2.36 9.35 -3.98
N LEU A 124 -3.21 9.32 -5.01
CA LEU A 124 -2.88 9.87 -6.33
C LEU A 124 -2.75 11.40 -6.32
N ASN A 125 -3.50 12.08 -5.46
CA ASN A 125 -3.45 13.54 -5.30
C ASN A 125 -2.41 14.02 -4.28
N CYS A 126 -1.61 13.14 -3.65
CA CYS A 126 -0.54 13.52 -2.75
C CYS A 126 0.53 14.33 -3.50
N PRO A 127 0.78 15.61 -3.18
CA PRO A 127 1.78 16.41 -3.88
C PRO A 127 3.22 16.05 -3.51
N GLU A 128 3.42 15.55 -2.29
CA GLU A 128 4.73 15.39 -1.67
C GLU A 128 5.54 14.22 -2.21
N TYR A 129 4.91 13.25 -2.85
CA TYR A 129 5.60 12.05 -3.32
C TYR A 129 5.33 11.77 -4.80
N LYS A 130 6.41 11.66 -5.59
CA LYS A 130 6.32 11.52 -7.06
C LYS A 130 5.91 10.12 -7.50
N SER A 131 6.36 9.06 -6.82
CA SER A 131 6.07 7.68 -7.23
C SER A 131 4.73 7.18 -6.66
N LYS A 132 3.63 7.65 -7.22
CA LYS A 132 2.26 7.28 -6.79
C LYS A 132 2.03 5.77 -6.84
N ALA A 133 2.56 5.11 -7.87
CA ALA A 133 2.44 3.66 -8.04
C ALA A 133 3.03 2.89 -6.86
N SER A 134 4.21 3.31 -6.36
CA SER A 134 4.82 2.69 -5.18
C SER A 134 3.97 2.88 -3.93
N LEU A 135 3.37 4.07 -3.72
CA LEU A 135 2.45 4.30 -2.60
C LEU A 135 1.23 3.40 -2.67
N VAL A 136 0.61 3.29 -3.86
CA VAL A 136 -0.55 2.40 -4.06
C VAL A 136 -0.17 0.96 -3.76
N ARG A 137 0.96 0.46 -4.28
CA ARG A 137 1.39 -0.92 -4.07
C ARG A 137 1.70 -1.21 -2.60
N VAL A 138 2.43 -0.33 -1.91
CA VAL A 138 2.73 -0.47 -0.46
C VAL A 138 1.44 -0.43 0.37
N PHE A 139 0.52 0.46 0.06
CA PHE A 139 -0.78 0.53 0.75
C PHE A 139 -1.59 -0.76 0.57
N LEU A 140 -1.70 -1.26 -0.66
CA LEU A 140 -2.39 -2.51 -0.96
C LEU A 140 -1.71 -3.71 -0.26
N TYR A 141 -0.37 -3.76 -0.28
CA TYR A 141 0.39 -4.80 0.42
C TYR A 141 0.09 -4.79 1.93
N ALA A 142 0.16 -3.65 2.59
CA ALA A 142 -0.19 -3.56 4.00
C ALA A 142 -1.67 -3.97 4.24
N LYS A 143 -2.57 -3.52 3.37
CA LYS A 143 -4.01 -3.78 3.48
C LYS A 143 -4.37 -5.24 3.23
N SER A 144 -3.63 -5.97 2.40
CA SER A 144 -3.86 -7.40 2.15
C SER A 144 -3.70 -8.23 3.44
N PHE A 145 -2.72 -7.90 4.28
CA PHE A 145 -2.57 -8.54 5.59
C PHE A 145 -3.66 -8.14 6.60
N MET A 146 -4.25 -6.95 6.46
CA MET A 146 -5.34 -6.50 7.33
C MET A 146 -6.68 -7.12 6.97
N GLN A 147 -6.84 -7.60 5.74
CA GLN A 147 -8.08 -8.22 5.24
C GLN A 147 -8.15 -9.72 5.46
N ILE A 148 -7.07 -10.36 5.88
CA ILE A 148 -7.07 -11.79 6.23
C ILE A 148 -7.95 -11.97 7.47
N ALA A 149 -9.23 -12.28 7.24
CA ALA A 149 -10.14 -12.71 8.30
C ALA A 149 -9.60 -13.99 8.92
N TYR A 150 -9.33 -13.98 10.21
CA TYR A 150 -9.02 -15.21 10.92
C TYR A 150 -10.32 -16.03 11.01
N THR A 151 -10.40 -17.09 10.23
CA THR A 151 -11.60 -17.95 10.09
C THR A 151 -11.91 -18.79 11.34
N GLY A 152 -11.31 -18.51 12.49
CA GLY A 152 -11.48 -19.28 13.71
C GLY A 152 -12.42 -18.69 14.76
N ASP A 153 -12.71 -17.39 14.70
CA ASP A 153 -13.60 -16.75 15.68
C ASP A 153 -14.33 -15.57 15.03
N THR A 154 -15.61 -15.73 14.76
CA THR A 154 -16.44 -14.78 14.00
C THR A 154 -16.63 -13.43 14.69
N ASN A 155 -16.18 -13.28 15.95
CA ASN A 155 -16.36 -12.06 16.74
C ASN A 155 -15.10 -11.18 16.86
N SER A 156 -13.95 -11.54 16.28
CA SER A 156 -12.71 -10.79 16.45
C SER A 156 -11.82 -10.72 15.21
N THR A 157 -12.34 -10.16 14.12
CA THR A 157 -11.48 -9.78 13.00
C THR A 157 -10.59 -8.61 13.42
N ILE A 158 -9.31 -8.88 13.61
CA ILE A 158 -8.31 -7.84 13.91
C ILE A 158 -7.60 -7.51 12.61
N SER A 159 -7.78 -6.29 12.14
CA SER A 159 -7.19 -5.76 10.92
C SER A 159 -5.91 -4.99 11.25
N ALA A 160 -4.79 -5.70 11.47
CA ALA A 160 -3.50 -5.11 11.81
C ALA A 160 -2.37 -5.72 10.98
N TYR A 161 -1.46 -4.87 10.50
CA TYR A 161 -0.27 -5.22 9.76
C TYR A 161 0.97 -5.00 10.63
N TYR A 162 1.83 -5.99 10.76
CA TYR A 162 3.05 -5.94 11.60
C TYR A 162 4.20 -6.77 11.01
N VAL A 163 4.45 -6.65 9.71
CA VAL A 163 5.61 -7.26 9.06
C VAL A 163 6.82 -6.34 9.26
N ALA A 164 8.00 -6.93 9.51
CA ALA A 164 9.23 -6.16 9.58
C ALA A 164 9.48 -5.47 8.24
N GLY A 165 9.92 -4.22 8.28
CA GLY A 165 9.98 -3.41 7.08
C GLY A 165 11.02 -3.87 6.05
N ASP A 166 12.11 -4.53 6.47
CA ASP A 166 13.07 -5.22 5.58
C ASP A 166 12.41 -6.40 4.86
N VAL A 167 11.64 -7.22 5.57
CA VAL A 167 10.89 -8.33 4.97
C VAL A 167 9.85 -7.81 3.97
N ALA A 168 9.16 -6.72 4.32
CA ALA A 168 8.18 -6.10 3.41
C ALA A 168 8.84 -5.47 2.18
N ALA A 169 9.98 -4.79 2.37
CA ALA A 169 10.74 -4.19 1.28
C ALA A 169 11.25 -5.26 0.30
N ASP A 170 11.79 -6.37 0.81
CA ASP A 170 12.25 -7.50 0.01
C ASP A 170 11.09 -8.15 -0.76
N ALA A 171 9.94 -8.38 -0.09
CA ALA A 171 8.75 -8.93 -0.73
C ALA A 171 8.22 -8.05 -1.86
N LEU A 172 8.34 -6.73 -1.73
CA LEU A 172 7.95 -5.76 -2.75
C LEU A 172 9.07 -5.42 -3.74
N GLN A 173 10.24 -6.06 -3.63
CA GLN A 173 11.41 -5.83 -4.49
C GLN A 173 11.81 -4.35 -4.54
N MET A 174 11.78 -3.66 -3.40
CA MET A 174 12.17 -2.26 -3.27
C MET A 174 13.20 -2.05 -2.16
N SER A 175 13.91 -0.92 -2.18
CA SER A 175 14.82 -0.61 -1.07
C SER A 175 14.05 -0.33 0.21
N ARG A 176 14.67 -0.64 1.37
CA ARG A 176 14.09 -0.36 2.68
C ARG A 176 13.72 1.12 2.84
N ASN A 177 14.61 2.02 2.43
CA ASN A 177 14.34 3.46 2.51
C ASN A 177 13.11 3.88 1.69
N LYS A 178 12.93 3.32 0.48
CA LYS A 178 11.76 3.57 -0.34
C LYS A 178 10.48 3.07 0.33
N TYR A 179 10.53 1.89 0.94
CA TYR A 179 9.41 1.33 1.68
C TYR A 179 9.02 2.21 2.88
N ASP A 180 10.01 2.56 3.73
CA ASP A 180 9.77 3.37 4.92
C ASP A 180 9.21 4.76 4.55
N LEU A 181 9.72 5.36 3.47
CA LEU A 181 9.18 6.59 2.94
C LEU A 181 7.71 6.44 2.53
N CYS A 182 7.36 5.37 1.79
CA CYS A 182 5.98 5.13 1.38
C CYS A 182 5.07 4.99 2.60
N ILE A 183 5.49 4.24 3.63
CA ILE A 183 4.72 4.09 4.87
C ILE A 183 4.52 5.44 5.58
N ASN A 184 5.58 6.25 5.69
CA ASN A 184 5.50 7.57 6.33
C ASN A 184 4.51 8.49 5.60
N VAL A 185 4.57 8.51 4.26
CA VAL A 185 3.61 9.29 3.46
C VAL A 185 2.18 8.78 3.64
N LEU A 186 1.95 7.47 3.68
CA LEU A 186 0.63 6.89 3.92
C LEU A 186 0.08 7.22 5.30
N CYS A 187 0.94 7.29 6.32
CA CYS A 187 0.57 7.79 7.66
C CYS A 187 0.25 9.29 7.61
N GLY A 188 1.06 10.11 6.93
CA GLY A 188 0.81 11.54 6.75
C GLY A 188 -0.50 11.84 6.01
N LEU A 189 -0.91 10.96 5.07
CA LEU A 189 -2.21 11.03 4.41
C LEU A 189 -3.38 10.54 5.28
N ASN A 190 -3.14 10.17 6.54
CA ASN A 190 -4.12 9.59 7.44
C ASN A 190 -4.82 8.33 6.89
N LEU A 191 -4.15 7.57 6.02
CA LEU A 191 -4.64 6.28 5.54
C LEU A 191 -4.25 5.14 6.49
N LEU A 192 -3.06 5.25 7.10
CA LEU A 192 -2.55 4.33 8.10
C LEU A 192 -2.28 5.06 9.43
N ILE A 193 -2.47 4.36 10.53
CA ILE A 193 -1.96 4.75 11.84
C ILE A 193 -0.81 3.81 12.18
N CYS A 194 0.34 4.37 12.56
CA CYS A 194 1.50 3.62 13.02
C CYS A 194 1.55 3.62 14.54
N HIS A 195 1.56 2.44 15.14
CA HIS A 195 1.81 2.28 16.56
C HIS A 195 3.21 1.69 16.77
N GLN A 196 4.08 2.45 17.45
CA GLN A 196 5.42 2.00 17.82
C GLN A 196 5.32 0.94 18.92
N THR A 197 5.75 -0.28 18.61
CA THR A 197 5.61 -1.42 19.52
C THR A 197 6.62 -1.38 20.65
N GLY A 198 7.90 -1.17 20.34
CA GLY A 198 8.99 -1.23 21.33
C GLY A 198 9.95 -2.40 21.11
N SER A 199 10.64 -2.79 22.18
CA SER A 199 11.67 -3.85 22.16
C SER A 199 11.26 -5.06 22.98
N TYR A 200 11.84 -6.22 22.68
CA TYR A 200 11.63 -7.47 23.40
C TYR A 200 12.93 -8.25 23.58
N HIS A 201 12.98 -9.13 24.58
CA HIS A 201 14.06 -10.08 24.75
C HIS A 201 13.89 -11.28 23.83
N SER A 202 14.91 -11.59 23.06
CA SER A 202 15.03 -12.82 22.27
C SER A 202 16.21 -13.66 22.79
N GLU A 203 16.36 -14.88 22.30
CA GLU A 203 17.56 -15.72 22.55
C GLU A 203 18.86 -15.06 22.07
N PHE A 204 18.78 -14.10 21.14
CA PHE A 204 19.91 -13.35 20.61
C PHE A 204 20.07 -11.95 21.25
N GLY A 205 19.41 -11.68 22.38
CA GLY A 205 19.44 -10.41 23.08
C GLY A 205 18.22 -9.52 22.82
N ILE A 206 18.34 -8.23 23.11
CA ILE A 206 17.24 -7.26 22.93
C ILE A 206 17.09 -6.90 21.46
N ARG A 207 15.87 -7.03 20.96
CA ARG A 207 15.49 -6.69 19.58
C ARG A 207 14.28 -5.77 19.55
N ASN A 208 14.22 -4.90 18.56
CA ASN A 208 13.03 -4.09 18.31
C ASN A 208 11.94 -4.94 17.63
N ALA A 209 10.73 -4.82 18.12
CA ALA A 209 9.57 -5.44 17.48
C ALA A 209 9.11 -4.60 16.26
N PRO A 210 8.50 -5.22 15.26
CA PRO A 210 7.88 -4.48 14.16
C PRO A 210 6.81 -3.51 14.69
N ASN A 211 6.70 -2.35 14.07
CA ASN A 211 5.57 -1.47 14.34
C ASN A 211 4.25 -2.10 13.90
N ILE A 212 3.16 -1.68 14.51
CA ILE A 212 1.83 -2.11 14.13
C ILE A 212 1.18 -0.99 13.34
N TYR A 213 0.68 -1.34 12.14
CA TYR A 213 -0.06 -0.43 11.27
C TYR A 213 -1.50 -0.90 11.17
N VAL A 214 -2.43 0.04 11.24
CA VAL A 214 -3.86 -0.19 11.09
C VAL A 214 -4.46 0.87 10.18
N LEU A 215 -5.63 0.58 9.58
CA LEU A 215 -6.36 1.59 8.85
C LEU A 215 -6.87 2.66 9.82
N ASN A 216 -6.86 3.92 9.37
CA ASN A 216 -7.43 5.02 10.14
C ASN A 216 -8.96 5.00 10.04
N ASN A 217 -9.59 4.27 10.94
CA ASN A 217 -11.03 4.12 11.05
C ASN A 217 -11.47 3.99 12.53
N GLU A 218 -12.75 3.84 12.77
CA GLU A 218 -13.35 3.74 14.11
C GLU A 218 -12.81 2.56 14.92
N ASP A 219 -12.37 1.48 14.26
CA ASP A 219 -11.81 0.27 14.89
C ASP A 219 -10.30 0.35 15.15
N ALA A 220 -9.63 1.45 14.81
CA ALA A 220 -8.17 1.55 14.85
C ALA A 220 -7.58 1.14 16.20
N GLN A 221 -8.11 1.67 17.30
CA GLN A 221 -7.63 1.37 18.65
C GLN A 221 -7.79 -0.11 19.01
N ARG A 222 -8.92 -0.71 18.67
CA ARG A 222 -9.19 -2.15 18.86
C ARG A 222 -8.20 -2.99 18.05
N ASN A 223 -7.95 -2.61 16.79
CA ASN A 223 -7.02 -3.30 15.90
C ASN A 223 -5.58 -3.20 16.40
N ILE A 224 -5.15 -2.05 16.96
CA ILE A 224 -3.84 -1.91 17.59
C ILE A 224 -3.69 -2.88 18.76
N GLN A 225 -4.63 -2.90 19.70
CA GLN A 225 -4.57 -3.79 20.86
C GLN A 225 -4.56 -5.27 20.46
N GLY A 226 -5.39 -5.64 19.52
CA GLY A 226 -5.40 -7.00 18.99
C GLY A 226 -4.12 -7.37 18.26
N GLY A 227 -3.56 -6.44 17.47
CA GLY A 227 -2.26 -6.60 16.81
C GLY A 227 -1.12 -6.80 17.80
N LEU A 228 -1.08 -6.00 18.88
CA LEU A 228 -0.10 -6.15 19.98
C LEU A 228 -0.19 -7.54 20.61
N SER A 229 -1.39 -8.01 20.94
CA SER A 229 -1.61 -9.32 21.55
C SER A 229 -1.12 -10.45 20.65
N ARG A 230 -1.45 -10.38 19.34
CA ARG A 230 -1.00 -11.38 18.36
C ARG A 230 0.51 -11.35 18.16
N LEU A 231 1.11 -10.16 18.07
CA LEU A 231 2.55 -10.01 17.93
C LEU A 231 3.29 -10.57 19.15
N LYS A 232 2.84 -10.24 20.38
CA LYS A 232 3.38 -10.82 21.63
C LYS A 232 3.34 -12.34 21.59
N TYR A 233 2.20 -12.92 21.22
CA TYR A 233 2.06 -14.38 21.11
C TYR A 233 3.02 -14.99 20.07
N LYS A 234 3.18 -14.36 18.92
CA LYS A 234 4.10 -14.81 17.87
C LYS A 234 5.56 -14.78 18.37
N LEU A 235 5.95 -13.73 19.08
CA LEU A 235 7.30 -13.52 19.58
C LEU A 235 7.65 -14.44 20.77
N LEU A 236 6.66 -15.01 21.48
CA LEU A 236 6.92 -16.02 22.53
C LEU A 236 7.73 -17.20 22.02
N LYS A 237 7.54 -17.62 20.78
CA LYS A 237 8.30 -18.70 20.14
C LYS A 237 9.77 -18.35 19.91
N THR A 238 10.12 -17.07 19.95
CA THR A 238 11.48 -16.54 19.76
C THR A 238 12.10 -16.03 21.06
N GLY A 239 11.63 -16.53 22.22
CA GLY A 239 12.19 -16.21 23.52
C GLY A 239 11.68 -14.92 24.15
N TYR A 240 10.60 -14.32 23.65
CA TYR A 240 9.89 -13.25 24.38
C TYR A 240 9.30 -13.83 25.67
N GLY A 241 9.88 -13.46 26.81
CA GLY A 241 9.76 -14.25 28.06
C GLY A 241 8.36 -14.36 28.68
N ASN A 242 7.40 -13.44 28.42
CA ASN A 242 6.04 -13.52 28.94
C ASN A 242 5.07 -12.74 28.06
N LYS A 243 3.99 -13.41 27.60
CA LYS A 243 2.92 -12.79 26.78
C LYS A 243 2.20 -11.64 27.49
N ASP A 244 2.17 -11.64 28.80
CA ASP A 244 1.47 -10.63 29.61
C ASP A 244 2.33 -9.40 29.91
N LYS A 245 3.63 -9.43 29.59
CA LYS A 245 4.52 -8.28 29.74
C LYS A 245 4.37 -7.33 28.55
N ASP A 246 4.40 -6.05 28.83
CA ASP A 246 4.46 -5.03 27.80
C ASP A 246 5.82 -5.01 27.11
N PHE A 247 5.85 -4.48 25.89
CA PHE A 247 7.09 -4.23 25.20
C PHE A 247 7.90 -3.15 25.95
N MET A 248 9.21 -3.34 25.99
CA MET A 248 10.13 -2.34 26.52
C MET A 248 10.26 -1.16 25.55
N PRO A 249 10.75 0.00 26.02
CA PRO A 249 11.11 1.10 25.13
C PRO A 249 12.07 0.66 24.02
N ILE A 250 12.03 1.35 22.87
CA ILE A 250 12.91 1.03 21.75
C ILE A 250 14.37 1.22 22.13
N VAL A 251 15.22 0.27 21.76
CA VAL A 251 16.67 0.33 21.96
C VAL A 251 17.36 0.56 20.63
N TYR A 252 18.18 1.60 20.56
CA TYR A 252 18.98 1.90 19.38
C TYR A 252 20.46 2.02 19.78
N ASN A 253 21.33 1.25 19.13
CA ASN A 253 22.77 1.20 19.44
C ASN A 253 23.06 1.01 20.96
N GLY A 254 22.29 0.15 21.64
CA GLY A 254 22.43 -0.09 23.06
C GLY A 254 21.90 1.03 23.98
N LYS A 255 21.33 2.11 23.42
CA LYS A 255 20.71 3.20 24.19
C LYS A 255 19.20 3.12 24.06
N THR A 256 18.52 3.30 25.18
CA THR A 256 17.05 3.40 25.23
C THR A 256 16.62 4.73 24.65
N ILE A 257 15.78 4.71 23.62
CA ILE A 257 15.14 5.92 23.08
C ILE A 257 13.88 6.16 23.93
N LYS A 258 13.81 7.30 24.61
CA LYS A 258 12.56 7.72 25.25
C LYS A 258 11.53 8.00 24.17
N LYS A 259 10.29 7.48 24.31
CA LYS A 259 9.16 7.92 23.48
C LYS A 259 9.11 9.44 23.55
N LYS A 260 9.13 10.11 22.40
CA LYS A 260 8.70 11.51 22.35
C LYS A 260 7.24 11.51 22.82
N GLU A 261 6.92 12.40 23.77
CA GLU A 261 5.53 12.64 24.14
C GLU A 261 4.76 13.01 22.87
N GLU A 262 3.56 12.44 22.71
CA GLU A 262 2.71 12.72 21.55
C GLU A 262 2.54 14.23 21.44
N PRO A 263 2.86 14.85 20.30
CA PRO A 263 2.54 16.25 20.11
C PRO A 263 1.02 16.41 20.20
N SER A 264 0.58 17.40 20.96
CA SER A 264 -0.83 17.79 20.96
C SER A 264 -1.27 18.03 19.52
N THR A 265 -2.45 17.57 19.16
CA THR A 265 -3.02 17.54 17.81
C THR A 265 -3.12 18.91 17.11
N ASP A 266 -2.58 19.98 17.71
CA ASP A 266 -2.73 21.36 17.23
C ASP A 266 -1.54 21.92 16.43
N ASN A 267 -0.42 21.16 16.27
CA ASN A 267 0.75 21.64 15.53
C ASN A 267 1.32 20.53 14.64
N VAL A 268 0.64 20.25 13.54
CA VAL A 268 1.19 19.51 12.41
C VAL A 268 1.69 20.54 11.41
N PHE A 269 2.99 20.57 11.15
CA PHE A 269 3.69 21.40 10.15
C PHE A 269 4.10 22.82 10.58
N ASP A 270 5.00 22.95 11.58
CA ASP A 270 5.91 24.11 11.59
C ASP A 270 7.20 23.83 12.37
N ASP A 271 8.03 22.93 11.90
CA ASP A 271 9.43 22.87 12.34
C ASP A 271 10.29 23.00 11.10
N GLY A 272 10.82 24.20 10.96
CA GLY A 272 11.66 24.64 9.85
C GLY A 272 13.01 23.92 9.71
N GLU A 273 13.03 22.59 9.79
CA GLU A 273 14.18 21.80 9.40
C GLU A 273 14.11 21.49 7.92
N ASP A 274 15.10 22.01 7.23
CA ASP A 274 15.28 21.89 5.78
C ASP A 274 15.60 20.45 5.37
N TYR A 275 14.58 19.72 4.95
CA TYR A 275 14.69 18.40 4.33
C TYR A 275 14.88 18.47 2.81
N SER A 276 15.42 19.60 2.31
CA SER A 276 15.48 19.94 0.89
C SER A 276 16.27 18.97 0.02
N ASP A 277 17.21 18.22 0.56
CA ASP A 277 18.05 17.31 -0.25
C ASP A 277 17.42 15.95 -0.54
N TRP A 278 16.39 15.50 0.24
CA TRP A 278 15.80 14.16 0.06
C TRP A 278 14.27 14.12 0.02
N GLY A 279 13.59 15.21 0.38
CA GLY A 279 12.13 15.25 0.46
C GLY A 279 11.53 14.19 1.40
N LEU A 280 12.27 13.81 2.43
CA LEU A 280 11.92 12.74 3.35
C LEU A 280 11.36 13.32 4.66
N PRO A 281 10.12 13.03 5.06
CA PRO A 281 9.70 13.20 6.44
C PRO A 281 10.55 12.28 7.34
N ASN A 282 10.95 12.80 8.50
CA ASN A 282 11.73 12.06 9.48
C ASN A 282 11.02 10.75 9.85
N PRO A 283 11.66 9.56 9.71
CA PRO A 283 11.04 8.27 10.02
C PRO A 283 10.59 8.11 11.49
N MET A 284 10.90 9.08 12.35
CA MET A 284 10.43 9.11 13.73
C MET A 284 9.03 9.72 13.91
N ASN A 285 8.38 10.23 12.87
CA ASN A 285 7.07 10.90 12.97
C ASN A 285 5.88 10.01 12.58
N CYS A 286 6.04 8.70 12.50
CA CYS A 286 4.90 7.78 12.42
C CYS A 286 4.32 7.56 13.82
N TYR A 287 3.35 8.38 14.19
CA TYR A 287 2.53 8.25 15.41
C TYR A 287 1.19 7.61 15.14
#